data_cab7667a687a4cbeb5625be4d429a855
#
_entry.id   cab7667a687a4cbeb5625be4d429a855
#
_cell.length_a   1.000
_cell.length_b   1.000
_cell.length_c   1.000
_cell.angle_alpha   90.00
_cell.angle_beta   90.00
_cell.angle_gamma   90.00
#
_symmetry.space_group_name_H-M   'P 1'
#
loop_
_entity.id
_entity.type
_entity.pdbx_description
1 polymer ?
#
loop_
_entity_poly.entity_id
_entity_poly.type
_entity_poly.pdbx_seq_one_letter_code
_entity_poly.pdbx_strand_id
1 'polypeptide(L)'
;MELFFHSSKEGGKHLIIENDCHAAFEIECETEFMPPVGEETCTASYAYASVIGQGIIEAVPESEKEEYLAALVAHFGISTAKFSPAHLANTKMYRIKAESYTAKRHENHR
;
A
#
# COMPACT_ATOMS: atom_id res chain seq x y z
N MET A 1 10.48 7.08 2.61
CA MET A 1 9.09 6.55 2.63
C MET A 1 9.15 5.06 2.88
N GLU A 2 8.29 4.59 3.74
CA GLU A 2 8.16 3.17 4.05
C GLU A 2 6.70 2.77 3.92
N LEU A 3 6.45 1.66 3.24
CA LEU A 3 5.15 1.04 3.11
C LEU A 3 5.18 -0.30 3.80
N PHE A 4 4.05 -0.78 4.30
CA PHE A 4 4.00 -2.10 4.90
C PHE A 4 2.69 -2.81 4.56
N PHE A 5 2.74 -4.13 4.53
CA PHE A 5 1.58 -4.97 4.29
C PHE A 5 1.71 -6.28 5.07
N HIS A 6 0.58 -6.95 5.25
CA HIS A 6 0.54 -8.23 5.94
C HIS A 6 0.04 -9.33 5.00
N SER A 7 0.38 -10.54 5.33
CA SER A 7 0.01 -11.73 4.57
C SER A 7 -0.09 -12.93 5.50
N SER A 8 -0.84 -13.94 5.09
CA SER A 8 -0.76 -15.25 5.72
C SER A 8 0.64 -15.84 5.53
N LYS A 9 1.11 -16.66 6.45
CA LYS A 9 2.37 -17.38 6.30
C LYS A 9 2.36 -18.42 5.19
N GLU A 10 1.17 -18.82 4.73
CA GLU A 10 1.00 -19.78 3.65
C GLU A 10 0.94 -19.08 2.29
N GLY A 11 1.36 -19.79 1.25
CA GLY A 11 1.33 -19.34 -0.13
C GLY A 11 2.68 -19.09 -0.77
N GLY A 12 2.68 -18.95 -2.10
CA GLY A 12 3.91 -18.79 -2.90
C GLY A 12 4.56 -17.43 -2.84
N LYS A 13 3.87 -16.41 -2.31
CA LYS A 13 4.37 -15.03 -2.22
C LYS A 13 5.70 -14.95 -1.49
N HIS A 14 5.87 -15.69 -0.41
CA HIS A 14 7.10 -15.68 0.41
C HIS A 14 8.30 -16.17 -0.37
N LEU A 15 8.14 -17.20 -1.20
CA LEU A 15 9.21 -17.71 -2.04
C LEU A 15 9.62 -16.68 -3.11
N ILE A 16 8.67 -15.98 -3.67
CA ILE A 16 8.95 -14.93 -4.66
C ILE A 16 9.75 -13.80 -4.01
N ILE A 17 9.36 -13.35 -2.82
CA ILE A 17 10.05 -12.28 -2.09
C ILE A 17 11.46 -12.72 -1.67
N GLU A 18 11.64 -13.96 -1.24
CA GLU A 18 12.95 -14.49 -0.87
C GLU A 18 13.92 -14.55 -2.05
N ASN A 19 13.41 -14.82 -3.26
CA ASN A 19 14.23 -14.89 -4.47
C ASN A 19 14.54 -13.51 -5.06
N ASP A 20 13.59 -12.59 -5.00
CA ASP A 20 13.74 -11.22 -5.49
C ASP A 20 12.98 -10.26 -4.59
N CYS A 21 13.71 -9.48 -3.84
CA CYS A 21 13.15 -8.52 -2.89
C CYS A 21 12.86 -7.13 -3.50
N HIS A 22 13.08 -6.94 -4.78
CA HIS A 22 12.75 -5.68 -5.45
C HIS A 22 11.25 -5.57 -5.70
N ALA A 23 10.70 -4.40 -5.48
CA ALA A 23 9.27 -4.14 -5.70
C ALA A 23 9.04 -2.77 -6.31
N ALA A 24 8.01 -2.69 -7.14
CA ALA A 24 7.43 -1.45 -7.58
C ALA A 24 6.11 -1.26 -6.85
N PHE A 25 5.74 -0.01 -6.60
CA PHE A 25 4.48 0.32 -5.94
C PHE A 25 3.84 1.55 -6.57
N GLU A 26 2.52 1.62 -6.44
CA GLU A 26 1.73 2.77 -6.82
C GLU A 26 0.70 3.05 -5.73
N ILE A 27 0.59 4.32 -5.35
CA ILE A 27 -0.41 4.79 -4.38
C ILE A 27 -1.21 5.89 -5.06
N GLU A 28 -2.52 5.74 -5.12
CA GLU A 28 -3.41 6.75 -5.63
C GLU A 28 -4.29 7.31 -4.52
N CYS A 29 -4.54 8.60 -4.56
CA CYS A 29 -5.42 9.28 -3.63
C CYS A 29 -6.07 10.49 -4.29
N GLU A 30 -7.02 11.12 -3.59
CA GLU A 30 -7.74 12.30 -4.08
C GLU A 30 -8.40 12.08 -5.44
N THR A 31 -8.92 10.86 -5.68
CA THR A 31 -9.51 10.50 -6.97
C THR A 31 -10.91 11.09 -7.14
N GLU A 32 -11.17 11.66 -8.30
CA GLU A 32 -12.46 12.19 -8.67
C GLU A 32 -12.70 11.98 -10.17
N PHE A 33 -13.79 11.27 -10.49
CA PHE A 33 -14.21 11.14 -11.88
C PHE A 33 -14.91 12.40 -12.36
N MET A 34 -14.49 12.91 -13.52
CA MET A 34 -15.08 14.06 -14.15
C MET A 34 -15.84 13.62 -15.40
N PRO A 35 -17.19 13.69 -15.40
CA PRO A 35 -17.99 13.26 -16.54
C PRO A 35 -17.72 14.09 -17.79
N PRO A 36 -18.08 13.57 -18.98
CA PRO A 36 -17.92 14.33 -20.23
C PRO A 36 -18.68 15.65 -20.21
N VAL A 37 -18.16 16.64 -20.93
CA VAL A 37 -18.81 17.92 -21.14
C VAL A 37 -19.60 17.85 -22.43
N GLY A 38 -20.92 18.12 -22.37
CA GLY A 38 -21.79 18.02 -23.52
C GLY A 38 -21.90 16.60 -24.08
N GLU A 39 -21.84 16.47 -25.39
CA GLU A 39 -21.95 15.16 -26.08
C GLU A 39 -20.59 14.53 -26.40
N GLU A 40 -19.49 15.19 -26.04
CA GLU A 40 -18.14 14.73 -26.32
C GLU A 40 -17.64 13.78 -25.23
N THR A 41 -17.76 12.48 -25.46
CA THR A 41 -17.35 11.45 -24.49
C THR A 41 -15.86 11.55 -24.12
N CYS A 42 -15.00 11.90 -25.06
CA CYS A 42 -13.57 12.02 -24.81
C CYS A 42 -13.16 13.21 -23.94
N THR A 43 -14.11 14.08 -23.56
CA THR A 43 -13.86 15.13 -22.57
C THR A 43 -13.95 14.63 -21.14
N ALA A 44 -14.39 13.39 -20.92
CA ALA A 44 -14.34 12.76 -19.60
C ALA A 44 -12.90 12.69 -19.11
N SER A 45 -12.71 12.88 -17.83
CA SER A 45 -11.38 12.91 -17.21
C SER A 45 -11.43 12.36 -15.79
N TYR A 46 -10.26 12.24 -15.19
CA TYR A 46 -10.12 11.72 -13.83
C TYR A 46 -9.07 12.54 -13.09
N ALA A 47 -9.49 13.21 -12.03
CA ALA A 47 -8.55 13.90 -11.16
C ALA A 47 -7.93 12.91 -10.19
N TYR A 48 -6.62 12.98 -10.00
CA TYR A 48 -5.92 12.08 -9.09
C TYR A 48 -4.61 12.69 -8.59
N ALA A 49 -4.11 12.13 -7.51
CA ALA A 49 -2.74 12.28 -7.10
C ALA A 49 -2.16 10.87 -6.92
N SER A 50 -0.99 10.65 -7.43
CA SER A 50 -0.34 9.35 -7.32
C SER A 50 1.14 9.45 -6.99
N VAL A 51 1.65 8.42 -6.33
CA VAL A 51 3.07 8.23 -6.09
C VAL A 51 3.44 6.87 -6.66
N ILE A 52 4.42 6.85 -7.53
CA ILE A 52 4.94 5.62 -8.13
C ILE A 52 6.41 5.50 -7.74
N GLY A 53 6.80 4.34 -7.29
CA GLY A 53 8.17 4.15 -6.85
C GLY A 53 8.64 2.72 -6.88
N GLN A 54 9.88 2.55 -6.47
CA GLN A 54 10.54 1.26 -6.36
C GLN A 54 11.28 1.18 -5.02
N GLY A 55 11.39 0.00 -4.52
CA GLY A 55 12.06 -0.22 -3.26
C GLY A 55 12.39 -1.68 -3.00
N ILE A 56 12.84 -1.92 -1.79
CA ILE A 56 13.23 -3.24 -1.31
C ILE A 56 12.20 -3.71 -0.30
N ILE A 57 11.70 -4.93 -0.51
CA ILE A 57 10.83 -5.62 0.45
C ILE A 57 11.69 -6.35 1.45
N GLU A 58 11.37 -6.20 2.72
CA GLU A 58 11.98 -7.00 3.79
C GLU A 58 10.92 -7.47 4.77
N ALA A 59 11.16 -8.62 5.38
CA ALA A 59 10.29 -9.12 6.44
C ALA A 59 10.45 -8.25 7.68
N VAL A 60 9.34 -7.87 8.30
CA VAL A 60 9.35 -7.20 9.60
C VAL A 60 9.72 -8.22 10.67
N PRO A 61 10.68 -7.92 11.56
CA PRO A 61 11.02 -8.82 12.65
C PRO A 61 9.79 -9.17 13.50
N GLU A 62 9.74 -10.39 14.01
CA GLU A 62 8.63 -10.86 14.84
C GLU A 62 8.37 -9.95 16.07
N SER A 63 9.43 -9.36 16.63
CA SER A 63 9.33 -8.44 17.77
C SER A 63 8.63 -7.12 17.43
N GLU A 64 8.57 -6.73 16.16
CA GLU A 64 7.96 -5.48 15.71
C GLU A 64 6.61 -5.69 15.03
N LYS A 65 6.21 -6.92 14.80
CA LYS A 65 5.03 -7.28 14.02
C LYS A 65 3.74 -6.68 14.61
N GLU A 66 3.54 -6.78 15.91
CA GLU A 66 2.35 -6.27 16.56
C GLU A 66 2.23 -4.76 16.44
N GLU A 67 3.34 -4.04 16.53
CA GLU A 67 3.36 -2.59 16.35
C GLU A 67 2.94 -2.18 14.93
N TYR A 68 3.42 -2.87 13.91
CA TYR A 68 3.01 -2.62 12.52
C TYR A 68 1.55 -2.95 12.28
N LEU A 69 1.05 -4.04 12.84
CA LEU A 69 -0.36 -4.40 12.72
C LEU A 69 -1.26 -3.37 13.42
N ALA A 70 -0.85 -2.88 14.59
CA ALA A 70 -1.58 -1.82 15.29
C ALA A 70 -1.64 -0.54 14.44
N ALA A 71 -0.55 -0.17 13.80
CA ALA A 71 -0.52 0.98 12.90
C ALA A 71 -1.44 0.78 11.68
N LEU A 72 -1.50 -0.44 11.14
CA LEU A 72 -2.38 -0.76 10.02
C LEU A 72 -3.84 -0.58 10.39
N VAL A 73 -4.28 -1.15 11.51
CA VAL A 73 -5.69 -1.04 11.93
C VAL A 73 -6.05 0.36 12.39
N ALA A 74 -5.09 1.12 12.92
CA ALA A 74 -5.29 2.53 13.26
C ALA A 74 -5.64 3.38 12.03
N HIS A 75 -5.10 3.02 10.88
CA HIS A 75 -5.45 3.66 9.61
C HIS A 75 -6.93 3.54 9.27
N PHE A 76 -7.59 2.48 9.75
CA PHE A 76 -9.03 2.26 9.57
C PHE A 76 -9.86 2.73 10.77
N GLY A 77 -9.27 3.50 11.68
CA GLY A 77 -9.98 4.09 12.81
C GLY A 77 -10.03 3.25 14.08
N ILE A 78 -9.33 2.12 14.13
CA ILE A 78 -9.26 1.27 15.33
C ILE A 78 -8.13 1.75 16.22
N SER A 79 -8.46 2.40 17.34
CA SER A 79 -7.48 3.01 18.25
C SER A 79 -6.94 2.04 19.31
N THR A 80 -7.67 0.97 19.61
CA THR A 80 -7.22 -0.07 20.52
C THR A 80 -7.27 -1.41 19.82
N ALA A 81 -6.10 -1.93 19.48
CA ALA A 81 -5.99 -3.20 18.79
C ALA A 81 -5.60 -4.31 19.76
N LYS A 82 -6.31 -5.44 19.66
CA LYS A 82 -5.96 -6.65 20.39
C LYS A 82 -5.86 -7.78 19.38
N PHE A 83 -4.72 -8.44 19.35
CA PHE A 83 -4.47 -9.54 18.43
C PHE A 83 -4.32 -10.84 19.21
N SER A 84 -5.00 -11.90 18.78
CA SER A 84 -4.81 -13.20 19.41
C SER A 84 -3.41 -13.74 19.05
N PRO A 85 -2.77 -14.50 19.97
CA PRO A 85 -1.48 -15.12 19.66
C PRO A 85 -1.51 -16.00 18.43
N ALA A 86 -2.62 -16.69 18.16
CA ALA A 86 -2.78 -17.52 16.98
C ALA A 86 -2.75 -16.71 15.68
N HIS A 87 -3.46 -15.56 15.65
CA HIS A 87 -3.44 -14.67 14.48
C HIS A 87 -2.07 -14.05 14.27
N LEU A 88 -1.39 -13.62 15.31
CA LEU A 88 -0.02 -13.10 15.21
C LEU A 88 0.93 -14.16 14.68
N ALA A 89 0.82 -15.40 15.15
CA ALA A 89 1.67 -16.49 14.69
C ALA A 89 1.49 -16.81 13.21
N ASN A 90 0.26 -16.67 12.68
CA ASN A 90 -0.06 -16.98 11.29
C ASN A 90 0.06 -15.81 10.33
N THR A 91 0.40 -14.63 10.82
CA THR A 91 0.53 -13.43 10.01
C THR A 91 2.00 -13.11 9.78
N LYS A 92 2.37 -12.84 8.56
CA LYS A 92 3.69 -12.33 8.22
C LYS A 92 3.56 -10.89 7.74
N MET A 93 4.44 -10.03 8.26
CA MET A 93 4.45 -8.60 7.94
C MET A 93 5.68 -8.30 7.10
N TYR A 94 5.47 -7.52 6.05
CA TYR A 94 6.53 -7.03 5.18
C TYR A 94 6.52 -5.52 5.15
N ARG A 95 7.68 -4.95 4.93
CA ARG A 95 7.81 -3.51 4.66
C ARG A 95 8.61 -3.29 3.38
N ILE A 96 8.29 -2.22 2.69
CA ILE A 96 8.99 -1.78 1.49
C ILE A 96 9.68 -0.47 1.84
N LYS A 97 10.99 -0.46 1.77
CA LYS A 97 11.77 0.77 1.90
C LYS A 97 11.94 1.37 0.53
N ALA A 98 11.31 2.51 0.28
CA ALA A 98 11.38 3.17 -1.01
C ALA A 98 12.79 3.70 -1.27
N GLU A 99 13.38 3.28 -2.38
CA GLU A 99 14.68 3.78 -2.84
C GLU A 99 14.50 5.00 -3.74
N SER A 100 13.45 5.00 -4.55
CA SER A 100 13.11 6.11 -5.43
C SER A 100 11.60 6.19 -5.62
N TYR A 101 11.08 7.40 -5.77
CA TYR A 101 9.68 7.60 -6.08
C TYR A 101 9.47 8.93 -6.79
N THR A 102 8.38 9.00 -7.55
CA THR A 102 7.91 10.23 -8.19
C THR A 102 6.44 10.44 -7.86
N ALA A 103 6.05 11.69 -7.73
CA ALA A 103 4.68 12.06 -7.47
C ALA A 103 4.09 12.75 -8.71
N LYS A 104 2.82 12.47 -9.00
CA LYS A 104 2.09 13.06 -10.11
C LYS A 104 0.69 13.47 -9.64
N ARG A 105 0.25 14.61 -10.11
CA ARG A 105 -1.10 15.10 -9.84
C ARG A 105 -1.76 15.56 -11.12
N HIS A 106 -3.00 15.14 -11.31
CA HIS A 106 -3.88 15.64 -12.36
C HIS A 106 -5.06 16.31 -11.69
N GLU A 107 -5.15 17.61 -11.80
CA GLU A 107 -6.18 18.41 -11.14
C GLU A 107 -7.38 18.65 -12.04
N ASN A 108 -8.52 18.93 -11.38
CA ASN A 108 -9.73 19.33 -12.07
C ASN A 108 -9.70 20.84 -12.32
N HIS A 109 -9.55 21.24 -13.58
CA HIS A 109 -9.53 22.65 -14.01
C HIS A 109 -10.84 23.14 -14.61
N ARG A 110 -11.91 22.36 -14.48
CA ARG A 110 -13.24 22.74 -15.00
C ARG A 110 -13.95 23.78 -14.14
#